data_ffe487fafaa801239987ec7a1538ee0e
#
_entry.id   ffe487fafaa801239987ec7a1538ee0e
#
_cell.length_a   1.000
_cell.length_b   1.000
_cell.length_c   1.000
_cell.angle_alpha   90.00
_cell.angle_beta   90.00
_cell.angle_gamma   90.00
#
_symmetry.space_group_name_H-M   'P 1'
#
loop_
_entity.id
_entity.type
_entity.pdbx_description
1 polymer ?
#
loop_
_entity_poly.entity_id
_entity_poly.type
_entity_poly.pdbx_seq_one_letter_code
_entity_poly.pdbx_strand_id
1 'polypeptide(L)'
;LVGDNAITAKKGETVRLFVGNGGPNLVSSFHVIGEIFDLVHTEGTTGTPGENVQTTLVPAGGSAMVQFKVDVPGTFIIVDHSIFRTFNKGALGMLKVTGGAEKELYSGKQDERVYRAEGGAVQVIPSKAAAPLVERTLEERMALGKRLYGANCAACHQPAGQGLGTAFP
;
A
#
# COMPACT_ATOMS: atom_id res chain seq x y z
N LEU A 1 2.95 7.43 10.75
CA LEU A 1 1.51 7.65 11.01
C LEU A 1 0.80 6.32 11.34
N VAL A 2 1.36 5.53 12.28
CA VAL A 2 0.80 4.25 12.72
C VAL A 2 0.76 4.17 14.24
N GLY A 3 0.00 3.22 14.81
CA GLY A 3 -0.13 3.06 16.24
C GLY A 3 -0.70 4.32 16.92
N ASP A 4 -0.01 4.84 17.92
CA ASP A 4 -0.42 6.05 18.65
C ASP A 4 -0.22 7.35 17.85
N ASN A 5 0.57 7.30 16.78
CA ASN A 5 0.78 8.43 15.86
C ASN A 5 -0.19 8.38 14.65
N ALA A 6 -1.21 7.54 14.66
CA ALA A 6 -2.23 7.53 13.61
C ALA A 6 -3.00 8.85 13.59
N ILE A 7 -3.43 9.27 12.40
CA ILE A 7 -4.38 10.38 12.25
C ILE A 7 -5.71 9.95 12.89
N THR A 8 -6.39 10.87 13.57
CA THR A 8 -7.67 10.58 14.22
C THR A 8 -8.77 11.48 13.70
N ALA A 9 -9.97 10.92 13.56
CA ALA A 9 -11.19 11.65 13.25
C ALA A 9 -12.39 11.04 13.98
N LYS A 10 -13.51 11.74 13.99
CA LYS A 10 -14.80 11.22 14.48
C LYS A 10 -15.73 10.97 13.30
N LYS A 11 -16.57 9.95 13.42
CA LYS A 11 -17.63 9.68 12.46
C LYS A 11 -18.44 10.96 12.17
N GLY A 12 -18.67 11.24 10.89
CA GLY A 12 -19.37 12.42 10.39
C GLY A 12 -18.45 13.61 10.11
N GLU A 13 -17.20 13.58 10.53
CA GLU A 13 -16.24 14.65 10.19
C GLU A 13 -15.79 14.55 8.74
N THR A 14 -15.48 15.71 8.17
CA THR A 14 -14.80 15.81 6.88
C THR A 14 -13.30 15.88 7.11
N VAL A 15 -12.59 14.91 6.57
CA VAL A 15 -11.14 14.83 6.63
C VAL A 15 -10.56 15.46 5.36
N ARG A 16 -9.54 16.28 5.53
CA ARG A 16 -8.76 16.84 4.41
C ARG A 16 -7.30 16.49 4.61
N LEU A 17 -6.72 15.83 3.61
CA LEU A 17 -5.32 15.45 3.61
C LEU A 17 -4.56 16.21 2.52
N PHE A 18 -3.44 16.80 2.92
CA PHE A 18 -2.48 17.40 2.02
C PHE A 18 -1.34 16.42 1.84
N VAL A 19 -1.17 15.94 0.64
CA VAL A 19 -0.25 14.84 0.31
C VAL A 19 0.86 15.37 -0.58
N GLY A 20 2.09 15.27 -0.10
CA GLY A 20 3.29 15.58 -0.88
C GLY A 20 4.06 14.32 -1.23
N ASN A 21 4.55 14.24 -2.45
CA ASN A 21 5.47 13.20 -2.89
C ASN A 21 6.84 13.82 -3.13
N GLY A 22 7.78 13.58 -2.21
CA GLY A 22 9.16 14.09 -2.33
C GLY A 22 9.95 13.51 -3.50
N GLY A 23 9.47 12.49 -4.15
CA GLY A 23 10.16 11.83 -5.25
C GLY A 23 11.40 11.07 -4.78
N PRO A 24 12.53 11.15 -5.49
CA PRO A 24 12.74 11.98 -6.69
C PRO A 24 12.13 11.43 -7.98
N ASN A 25 11.89 10.12 -8.09
CA ASN A 25 11.65 9.49 -9.39
C ASN A 25 10.31 8.74 -9.50
N LEU A 26 9.65 8.45 -8.38
CA LEU A 26 8.46 7.59 -8.39
C LEU A 26 7.20 8.40 -8.14
N VAL A 27 6.19 8.14 -8.96
CA VAL A 27 4.81 8.60 -8.74
C VAL A 27 4.20 7.79 -7.60
N SER A 28 3.38 8.41 -6.75
CA SER A 28 2.58 7.72 -5.74
C SER A 28 1.13 7.57 -6.21
N SER A 29 0.56 6.39 -6.02
CA SER A 29 -0.86 6.12 -6.23
C SER A 29 -1.56 6.25 -4.87
N PHE A 30 -1.92 7.46 -4.48
CA PHE A 30 -2.46 7.75 -3.15
C PHE A 30 -3.90 7.28 -3.02
N HIS A 31 -4.16 6.48 -1.98
CA HIS A 31 -5.47 5.91 -1.67
C HIS A 31 -5.66 5.79 -0.15
N VAL A 32 -6.90 5.83 0.29
CA VAL A 32 -7.31 5.44 1.66
C VAL A 32 -8.22 4.23 1.52
N ILE A 33 -7.74 3.06 1.98
CA ILE A 33 -8.49 1.81 1.85
C ILE A 33 -9.77 1.90 2.67
N GLY A 34 -10.90 1.73 1.98
CA GLY A 34 -12.24 1.83 2.56
C GLY A 34 -12.94 3.16 2.33
N GLU A 35 -12.27 4.12 1.67
CA GLU A 35 -12.81 5.44 1.38
C GLU A 35 -12.79 5.79 -0.11
N ILE A 36 -13.70 6.67 -0.50
CA ILE A 36 -13.71 7.37 -1.79
C ILE A 36 -13.56 8.86 -1.49
N PHE A 37 -12.66 9.52 -2.16
CA PHE A 37 -12.47 10.96 -1.99
C PHE A 37 -13.63 11.73 -2.62
N ASP A 38 -14.36 12.51 -1.83
CA ASP A 38 -15.41 13.39 -2.34
C ASP A 38 -14.84 14.41 -3.31
N LEU A 39 -13.69 14.99 -2.96
CA LEU A 39 -13.00 15.99 -3.78
C LEU A 39 -11.49 15.68 -3.84
N VAL A 40 -10.91 15.87 -5.02
CA VAL A 40 -9.48 15.78 -5.25
C VAL A 40 -8.99 16.99 -6.04
N HIS A 41 -8.05 17.72 -5.46
CA HIS A 41 -7.27 18.74 -6.16
C HIS A 41 -5.90 18.13 -6.55
N THR A 42 -5.79 17.72 -7.80
CA THR A 42 -4.55 17.15 -8.33
C THR A 42 -3.48 18.23 -8.44
N GLU A 43 -2.23 17.83 -8.23
CA GLU A 43 -1.06 18.72 -8.38
C GLU A 43 -1.14 20.02 -7.56
N GLY A 44 -1.98 20.05 -6.51
CA GLY A 44 -2.17 21.22 -5.66
C GLY A 44 -2.93 22.38 -6.32
N THR A 45 -3.62 22.11 -7.44
CA THR A 45 -4.42 23.14 -8.14
C THR A 45 -5.56 23.66 -7.26
N THR A 46 -5.87 24.93 -7.41
CA THR A 46 -7.07 25.58 -6.83
C THR A 46 -8.25 25.62 -7.78
N GLY A 47 -8.11 25.02 -8.96
CA GLY A 47 -9.17 24.90 -9.95
C GLY A 47 -10.27 23.93 -9.54
N THR A 48 -11.13 23.55 -10.48
CA THR A 48 -12.22 22.60 -10.25
C THR A 48 -11.67 21.24 -9.80
N PRO A 49 -12.06 20.73 -8.63
CA PRO A 49 -11.61 19.41 -8.18
C PRO A 49 -12.27 18.29 -8.98
N GLY A 50 -11.60 17.14 -8.99
CA GLY A 50 -12.22 15.86 -9.35
C GLY A 50 -13.15 15.41 -8.23
N GLU A 51 -14.28 14.79 -8.56
CA GLU A 51 -15.28 14.29 -7.61
C GLU A 51 -15.34 12.78 -7.64
N ASN A 52 -15.61 12.16 -6.48
CA ASN A 52 -15.80 10.71 -6.31
C ASN A 52 -14.60 9.88 -6.82
N VAL A 53 -13.40 10.27 -6.43
CA VAL A 53 -12.14 9.67 -6.87
C VAL A 53 -11.65 8.65 -5.86
N GLN A 54 -11.38 7.42 -6.28
CA GLN A 54 -10.85 6.38 -5.40
C GLN A 54 -9.35 6.51 -5.12
N THR A 55 -8.58 6.75 -6.17
CA THR A 55 -7.12 6.81 -6.11
C THR A 55 -6.65 7.98 -6.96
N THR A 56 -5.75 8.78 -6.43
CA THR A 56 -5.15 9.89 -7.17
C THR A 56 -3.64 9.72 -7.33
N LEU A 57 -3.13 10.14 -8.48
CA LEU A 57 -1.69 10.18 -8.71
C LEU A 57 -1.09 11.43 -8.07
N VAL A 58 0.01 11.25 -7.37
CA VAL A 58 0.83 12.34 -6.85
C VAL A 58 2.20 12.24 -7.52
N PRO A 59 2.50 13.12 -8.48
CA PRO A 59 3.75 13.04 -9.23
C PRO A 59 4.97 13.25 -8.34
N ALA A 60 6.12 12.78 -8.78
CA ALA A 60 7.38 13.04 -8.09
C ALA A 60 7.63 14.54 -7.97
N GLY A 61 7.92 15.03 -6.76
CA GLY A 61 8.05 16.45 -6.47
C GLY A 61 6.73 17.23 -6.46
N GLY A 62 5.60 16.54 -6.56
CA GLY A 62 4.28 17.15 -6.61
C GLY A 62 3.45 16.93 -5.35
N SER A 63 2.20 17.38 -5.41
CA SER A 63 1.27 17.30 -4.29
C SER A 63 -0.15 17.03 -4.78
N ALA A 64 -1.02 16.63 -3.85
CA ALA A 64 -2.46 16.58 -4.04
C ALA A 64 -3.16 16.97 -2.74
N MET A 65 -4.36 17.49 -2.83
CA MET A 65 -5.25 17.64 -1.67
C MET A 65 -6.48 16.78 -1.91
N VAL A 66 -6.81 15.94 -0.96
CA VAL A 66 -8.00 15.10 -0.99
C VAL A 66 -8.91 15.43 0.19
N GLN A 67 -10.22 15.35 -0.02
CA GLN A 67 -11.21 15.58 1.00
C GLN A 67 -12.26 14.47 0.93
N PHE A 68 -12.68 13.95 2.08
CA PHE A 68 -13.73 12.95 2.18
C PHE A 68 -14.40 12.99 3.57
N LYS A 69 -15.64 12.58 3.63
CA LYS A 69 -16.39 12.47 4.87
C LYS A 69 -16.29 11.05 5.40
N VAL A 70 -15.96 10.89 6.68
CA VAL A 70 -15.85 9.57 7.31
C VAL A 70 -17.17 9.17 7.97
N ASP A 71 -17.92 8.29 7.33
CA ASP A 71 -19.27 7.87 7.79
C ASP A 71 -19.25 6.57 8.61
N VAL A 72 -18.15 5.84 8.62
CA VAL A 72 -18.01 4.56 9.33
C VAL A 72 -16.84 4.64 10.33
N PRO A 73 -17.02 4.21 11.59
CA PRO A 73 -15.91 4.10 12.52
C PRO A 73 -15.03 2.90 12.17
N GLY A 74 -13.73 3.03 12.40
CA GLY A 74 -12.77 1.97 12.11
C GLY A 74 -11.36 2.48 11.93
N THR A 75 -10.48 1.61 11.47
CA THR A 75 -9.12 1.98 11.10
C THR A 75 -8.96 1.82 9.60
N PHE A 76 -8.76 2.93 8.92
CA PHE A 76 -8.53 3.01 7.49
C PHE A 76 -7.03 3.08 7.22
N ILE A 77 -6.56 2.37 6.21
CA ILE A 77 -5.14 2.35 5.87
C ILE A 77 -4.88 3.33 4.73
N ILE A 78 -4.08 4.33 4.99
CA ILE A 78 -3.58 5.28 4.01
C ILE A 78 -2.40 4.65 3.31
N VAL A 79 -2.43 4.56 1.99
CA VAL A 79 -1.44 3.80 1.22
C VAL A 79 -0.94 4.54 -0.02
N ASP A 80 0.27 4.22 -0.42
CA ASP A 80 0.63 4.21 -1.84
C ASP A 80 0.14 2.87 -2.42
N HIS A 81 -0.86 2.88 -3.29
CA HIS A 81 -1.47 1.65 -3.78
C HIS A 81 -0.57 0.83 -4.72
N SER A 82 0.64 1.27 -4.97
CA SER A 82 1.72 0.39 -5.42
C SER A 82 2.14 -0.49 -4.24
N ILE A 83 1.39 -1.53 -3.98
CA ILE A 83 1.33 -2.31 -2.73
C ILE A 83 2.70 -2.75 -2.20
N PHE A 84 3.64 -3.06 -3.08
CA PHE A 84 5.00 -3.39 -2.69
C PHE A 84 5.68 -2.25 -1.89
N ARG A 85 5.43 -0.99 -2.28
CA ARG A 85 5.95 0.17 -1.54
C ARG A 85 5.25 0.36 -0.19
N THR A 86 3.98 0.04 -0.13
CA THR A 86 3.17 0.16 1.07
C THR A 86 3.65 -0.78 2.18
N PHE A 87 3.54 -2.07 1.96
CA PHE A 87 3.81 -3.05 3.01
C PHE A 87 5.28 -3.44 3.13
N ASN A 88 6.03 -3.44 2.04
CA ASN A 88 7.43 -3.84 2.05
C ASN A 88 8.40 -2.68 2.32
N LYS A 89 7.99 -1.42 2.04
CA LYS A 89 8.83 -0.23 2.22
C LYS A 89 8.24 0.83 3.14
N GLY A 90 7.08 0.56 3.74
CA GLY A 90 6.47 1.41 4.76
C GLY A 90 5.79 2.69 4.25
N ALA A 91 5.41 2.76 2.97
CA ALA A 91 4.63 3.88 2.42
C ALA A 91 3.15 3.76 2.84
N LEU A 92 2.90 3.70 4.13
CA LEU A 92 1.57 3.56 4.72
C LEU A 92 1.39 4.45 5.95
N GLY A 93 0.13 4.76 6.21
CA GLY A 93 -0.32 5.40 7.45
C GLY A 93 -1.68 4.86 7.86
N MET A 94 -2.20 5.34 8.97
CA MET A 94 -3.52 4.95 9.47
C MET A 94 -4.35 6.17 9.83
N LEU A 95 -5.65 6.10 9.52
CA LEU A 95 -6.69 7.00 9.98
C LEU A 95 -7.62 6.22 10.91
N LYS A 96 -7.67 6.58 12.18
CA LYS A 96 -8.57 5.99 13.16
C LYS A 96 -9.81 6.87 13.30
N VAL A 97 -10.96 6.32 12.94
CA VAL A 97 -12.25 6.98 13.05
C VAL A 97 -13.01 6.41 14.23
N THR A 98 -13.36 7.27 15.19
CA THR A 98 -14.14 6.91 16.38
C THR A 98 -15.62 7.28 16.21
N GLY A 99 -16.51 6.53 16.84
CA GLY A 99 -17.95 6.81 16.80
C GLY A 99 -18.81 5.57 16.99
N GLY A 100 -20.12 5.75 16.96
CA GLY A 100 -21.09 4.65 17.00
C GLY A 100 -21.07 3.84 15.70
N ALA A 101 -21.27 2.52 15.82
CA ALA A 101 -21.31 1.61 14.67
C ALA A 101 -22.37 2.04 13.65
N GLU A 102 -22.03 1.97 12.37
CA GLU A 102 -22.94 2.22 11.25
C GLU A 102 -23.30 0.91 10.56
N LYS A 103 -24.31 0.25 11.12
CA LYS A 103 -24.69 -1.12 10.69
C LYS A 103 -25.35 -1.18 9.32
N GLU A 104 -25.86 -0.07 8.82
CA GLU A 104 -26.45 0.01 7.48
C GLU A 104 -25.36 0.03 6.40
N LEU A 105 -24.21 0.63 6.68
CA LEU A 105 -23.08 0.70 5.76
C LEU A 105 -22.08 -0.43 5.99
N TYR A 106 -21.86 -0.81 7.26
CA TYR A 106 -20.90 -1.84 7.62
C TYR A 106 -21.36 -2.63 8.84
N SER A 107 -21.51 -3.94 8.68
CA SER A 107 -22.02 -4.82 9.73
C SER A 107 -21.10 -4.94 10.96
N GLY A 108 -19.86 -4.56 10.83
CA GLY A 108 -18.83 -4.75 11.85
C GLY A 108 -18.41 -6.21 12.05
N LYS A 109 -18.98 -7.15 11.32
CA LYS A 109 -18.57 -8.54 11.36
C LYS A 109 -17.26 -8.71 10.61
N GLN A 110 -16.26 -9.18 11.31
CA GLN A 110 -15.08 -9.75 10.68
C GLN A 110 -15.30 -11.25 10.53
N ASP A 111 -15.10 -11.76 9.34
CA ASP A 111 -15.13 -13.19 9.07
C ASP A 111 -13.80 -13.56 8.42
N GLU A 112 -13.05 -14.44 9.04
CA GLU A 112 -11.78 -14.93 8.51
C GLU A 112 -11.97 -15.87 7.32
N ARG A 113 -13.22 -16.25 7.05
CA ARG A 113 -13.55 -17.07 5.87
C ARG A 113 -13.55 -16.22 4.61
N VAL A 114 -13.04 -16.78 3.55
CA VAL A 114 -13.18 -16.18 2.21
C VAL A 114 -14.67 -16.05 1.89
N TYR A 115 -15.14 -14.82 1.61
CA TYR A 115 -16.51 -14.59 1.17
C TYR A 115 -16.79 -15.37 -0.11
N ARG A 116 -17.94 -16.04 -0.14
CA ARG A 116 -18.44 -16.73 -1.32
C ARG A 116 -19.86 -16.31 -1.57
N ALA A 117 -20.08 -15.77 -2.73
CA ALA A 117 -21.41 -15.58 -3.21
C ALA A 117 -22.04 -16.98 -3.40
N GLU A 118 -23.15 -17.21 -2.67
CA GLU A 118 -24.06 -18.32 -2.84
C GLU A 118 -23.46 -19.73 -3.06
N GLY A 119 -23.20 -20.43 -1.99
CA GLY A 119 -23.09 -21.89 -2.00
C GLY A 119 -21.90 -22.54 -2.70
N GLY A 120 -20.95 -21.76 -3.19
CA GLY A 120 -19.74 -22.29 -3.83
C GLY A 120 -18.88 -23.09 -2.85
N ALA A 121 -18.43 -24.29 -3.26
CA ALA A 121 -17.53 -25.10 -2.45
C ALA A 121 -16.23 -24.35 -2.13
N VAL A 122 -15.76 -24.41 -0.88
CA VAL A 122 -14.45 -23.84 -0.50
C VAL A 122 -13.37 -24.51 -1.33
N GLN A 123 -12.81 -23.79 -2.32
CA GLN A 123 -11.52 -24.21 -2.83
C GLN A 123 -10.53 -23.99 -1.68
N VAL A 124 -10.29 -25.05 -0.93
CA VAL A 124 -9.08 -25.10 -0.13
C VAL A 124 -7.96 -25.09 -1.16
N ILE A 125 -7.39 -23.93 -1.42
CA ILE A 125 -6.07 -23.87 -2.02
C ILE A 125 -5.20 -24.56 -0.97
N PRO A 126 -4.71 -25.79 -1.21
CA PRO A 126 -3.82 -26.40 -0.27
C PRO A 126 -2.67 -25.42 -0.15
N SER A 127 -2.49 -24.83 1.05
CA SER A 127 -1.26 -24.12 1.31
C SER A 127 -0.19 -25.14 1.02
N LYS A 128 0.54 -24.95 -0.05
CA LYS A 128 1.74 -25.73 -0.29
C LYS A 128 2.55 -25.49 0.96
N ALA A 129 2.56 -26.47 1.85
CA ALA A 129 3.30 -26.38 3.08
C ALA A 129 4.66 -25.81 2.68
N ALA A 130 5.03 -24.68 3.23
CA ALA A 130 6.31 -24.08 2.90
C ALA A 130 7.32 -25.19 3.05
N ALA A 131 8.02 -25.52 1.96
CA ALA A 131 8.99 -26.59 2.02
C ALA A 131 9.89 -26.30 3.22
N PRO A 132 10.15 -27.28 4.09
CA PRO A 132 10.91 -27.04 5.29
C PRO A 132 12.18 -26.28 4.90
N LEU A 133 12.48 -25.22 5.65
CA LEU A 133 13.67 -24.41 5.42
C LEU A 133 14.85 -25.36 5.47
N VAL A 134 15.45 -25.61 4.30
CA VAL A 134 16.66 -26.42 4.22
C VAL A 134 17.77 -25.60 4.85
N GLU A 135 18.21 -26.01 6.02
CA GLU A 135 19.41 -25.43 6.62
C GLU A 135 20.60 -25.68 5.67
N ARG A 136 21.19 -24.60 5.22
CA ARG A 136 22.37 -24.64 4.34
C ARG A 136 23.56 -24.10 5.08
N THR A 137 24.69 -24.70 4.86
CA THR A 137 25.99 -24.17 5.33
C THR A 137 26.26 -22.81 4.68
N LEU A 138 27.21 -22.07 5.21
CA LEU A 138 27.62 -20.79 4.62
C LEU A 138 28.11 -20.99 3.17
N GLU A 139 28.89 -22.05 2.92
CA GLU A 139 29.41 -22.39 1.60
C GLU A 139 28.28 -22.67 0.60
N GLU A 140 27.29 -23.47 0.97
CA GLU A 140 26.13 -23.75 0.14
C GLU A 140 25.28 -22.49 -0.15
N ARG A 141 25.16 -21.60 0.84
CA ARG A 141 24.46 -20.30 0.66
C ARG A 141 25.23 -19.41 -0.30
N MET A 142 26.56 -19.34 -0.19
CA MET A 142 27.41 -18.56 -1.09
C MET A 142 27.35 -19.10 -2.52
N ALA A 143 27.44 -20.42 -2.70
CA ALA A 143 27.32 -21.06 -4.00
C ALA A 143 25.95 -20.80 -4.65
N LEU A 144 24.87 -20.92 -3.86
CA LEU A 144 23.50 -20.61 -4.33
C LEU A 144 23.38 -19.12 -4.68
N GLY A 145 23.86 -18.22 -3.84
CA GLY A 145 23.85 -16.78 -4.06
C GLY A 145 24.57 -16.39 -5.34
N LYS A 146 25.76 -16.93 -5.57
CA LYS A 146 26.54 -16.71 -6.80
C LYS A 146 25.78 -17.14 -8.05
N ARG A 147 25.14 -18.31 -7.99
CA ARG A 147 24.32 -18.82 -9.13
C ARG A 147 23.12 -17.93 -9.38
N LEU A 148 22.39 -17.56 -8.34
CA LEU A 148 21.22 -16.68 -8.45
C LEU A 148 21.59 -15.28 -8.94
N TYR A 149 22.69 -14.74 -8.44
CA TYR A 149 23.22 -13.46 -8.88
C TYR A 149 23.57 -13.49 -10.38
N GLY A 150 24.29 -14.52 -10.82
CA GLY A 150 24.65 -14.70 -12.22
C GLY A 150 23.44 -14.79 -13.14
N ALA A 151 22.37 -15.47 -12.69
CA ALA A 151 21.15 -15.66 -13.49
C ALA A 151 20.24 -14.43 -13.54
N ASN A 152 20.20 -13.61 -12.48
CA ASN A 152 19.14 -12.59 -12.33
C ASN A 152 19.69 -11.15 -12.21
N CYS A 153 20.91 -10.96 -11.78
CA CYS A 153 21.45 -9.64 -11.42
C CYS A 153 22.65 -9.22 -12.29
N ALA A 154 23.48 -10.16 -12.72
CA ALA A 154 24.73 -9.87 -13.42
C ALA A 154 24.54 -9.17 -14.77
N ALA A 155 23.38 -9.31 -15.41
CA ALA A 155 23.06 -8.61 -16.65
C ALA A 155 23.13 -7.08 -16.51
N CYS A 156 22.70 -6.57 -15.36
CA CYS A 156 22.73 -5.13 -15.06
C CYS A 156 23.93 -4.74 -14.17
N HIS A 157 24.24 -5.56 -13.16
CA HIS A 157 25.26 -5.25 -12.16
C HIS A 157 26.64 -5.80 -12.46
N GLN A 158 26.83 -6.45 -13.61
CA GLN A 158 28.05 -7.12 -14.07
C GLN A 158 28.41 -8.36 -13.22
N PRO A 159 29.24 -9.31 -13.73
CA PRO A 159 29.47 -10.59 -13.05
C PRO A 159 30.13 -10.50 -11.67
N ALA A 160 30.88 -9.44 -11.40
CA ALA A 160 31.52 -9.22 -10.11
C ALA A 160 30.83 -8.16 -9.24
N GLY A 161 29.65 -7.67 -9.65
CA GLY A 161 28.91 -6.65 -8.90
C GLY A 161 29.49 -5.24 -9.02
N GLN A 162 30.37 -5.01 -10.01
CA GLN A 162 31.04 -3.72 -10.20
C GLN A 162 30.16 -2.65 -10.87
N GLY A 163 28.98 -3.04 -11.34
CA GLY A 163 28.03 -2.14 -11.99
C GLY A 163 28.50 -1.55 -13.34
N LEU A 164 27.71 -0.64 -13.88
CA LEU A 164 27.99 0.14 -15.09
C LEU A 164 28.08 1.63 -14.73
N GLY A 165 29.03 2.00 -13.89
CA GLY A 165 29.17 3.37 -13.41
C GLY A 165 27.94 3.85 -12.65
N THR A 166 27.41 5.03 -12.99
CA THR A 166 26.24 5.61 -12.31
C THR A 166 24.91 5.04 -12.78
N ALA A 167 24.86 4.30 -13.89
CA ALA A 167 23.60 3.78 -14.43
C ALA A 167 23.08 2.58 -13.65
N PHE A 168 23.99 1.68 -13.23
CA PHE A 168 23.69 0.48 -12.43
C PHE A 168 24.83 0.28 -11.44
N PRO A 169 24.72 0.86 -10.24
CA PRO A 169 25.74 0.71 -9.17
C PRO A 169 25.81 -0.71 -8.62
#